data_62399539683d9d78beb1b67769b5e8e7
#
_entry.id   62399539683d9d78beb1b67769b5e8e7
#
_cell.length_a   1.000
_cell.length_b   1.000
_cell.length_c   1.000
_cell.angle_alpha   90.00
_cell.angle_beta   90.00
_cell.angle_gamma   90.00
#
_symmetry.space_group_name_H-M   'P 1'
#
loop_
_entity.id
_entity.type
_entity.pdbx_description
1 polymer ?
#
loop_
_entity_poly.entity_id
_entity_poly.type
_entity_poly.pdbx_seq_one_letter_code
_entity_poly.pdbx_strand_id
1 'polypeptide(L)'
;ATEVENMIVSSADLSNSDKTDGFLKKTHAFTKDDFTGAFLQAGVSELTMACCCLGMALHGGVIAACATFFVFSDYMKPAIRMAALMELPVKFIWTHDAFRVGEDGPTHEPVEQEAQIRLMEKLKNHKGHNSMLVLRPADAEETTVAWKLAMENTSTPTALIFSRQNIANLPAGNDYSQAAKGAYIVAGSDENPDVILVASGSEVSTLEAGAELLRKDGIKIRIVSAPSEGLFRSQSKEYQNSIIPTGAKVFGLTAGLPVNLEGLVGANGKVFGLESFGFSAPYKVLDEKLGFTAQNVYNQVKEMLA
;
A
#
# COMPACT_ATOMS: atom_id res chain seq x y z
N ALA A 1 16.59 8.74 -11.54
CA ALA A 1 17.30 9.04 -12.78
C ALA A 1 18.81 9.22 -12.55
N THR A 2 19.23 10.00 -11.57
CA THR A 2 20.68 10.27 -11.37
C THR A 2 21.45 9.14 -10.71
N GLU A 3 20.81 8.36 -9.84
CA GLU A 3 21.43 7.30 -9.05
C GLU A 3 21.21 5.90 -9.67
N VAL A 4 20.14 5.74 -10.44
CA VAL A 4 19.79 4.48 -11.11
C VAL A 4 19.63 4.78 -12.59
N GLU A 5 20.74 4.66 -13.32
CA GLU A 5 20.85 5.10 -14.72
C GLU A 5 19.96 4.31 -15.68
N ASN A 6 19.72 3.04 -15.40
CA ASN A 6 18.92 2.15 -16.23
C ASN A 6 17.44 2.05 -15.82
N MET A 7 16.93 2.98 -15.00
CA MET A 7 15.53 3.03 -14.65
C MET A 7 14.75 3.86 -15.68
N ILE A 8 13.67 3.29 -16.22
CA ILE A 8 12.71 3.98 -17.09
C ILE A 8 11.40 4.07 -16.35
N VAL A 9 10.91 5.30 -16.19
CA VAL A 9 9.62 5.59 -15.55
C VAL A 9 8.61 6.05 -16.59
N SER A 10 7.37 5.62 -16.47
CA SER A 10 6.27 6.08 -17.31
C SER A 10 5.08 6.54 -16.47
N SER A 11 4.29 7.45 -17.02
CA SER A 11 3.05 7.92 -16.42
C SER A 11 1.94 8.00 -17.47
N ALA A 12 0.71 7.70 -17.04
CA ALA A 12 -0.48 7.79 -17.87
C ALA A 12 -1.07 9.21 -17.91
N ASP A 13 -0.22 10.20 -18.28
CA ASP A 13 -0.53 11.64 -18.32
C ASP A 13 -0.86 12.28 -16.95
N LEU A 14 -0.34 11.69 -15.88
CA LEU A 14 -0.62 12.09 -14.49
C LEU A 14 0.64 12.45 -13.70
N SER A 15 1.79 12.68 -14.34
CA SER A 15 3.10 12.79 -13.68
C SER A 15 3.16 13.81 -12.55
N ASN A 16 2.45 14.92 -12.65
CA ASN A 16 2.34 15.93 -11.58
C ASN A 16 1.57 15.41 -10.36
N SER A 17 0.56 14.59 -10.59
CA SER A 17 -0.33 14.06 -9.56
C SER A 17 0.18 12.77 -8.95
N ASP A 18 0.65 11.83 -9.77
CA ASP A 18 1.24 10.56 -9.32
C ASP A 18 2.69 10.72 -8.81
N LYS A 19 3.22 11.95 -8.84
CA LYS A 19 4.54 12.36 -8.34
C LYS A 19 5.75 11.79 -9.09
N THR A 20 5.56 11.23 -10.27
CA THR A 20 6.67 10.83 -11.14
C THR A 20 7.36 12.02 -11.82
N ASP A 21 6.76 13.22 -11.75
CA ASP A 21 7.40 14.47 -12.19
C ASP A 21 8.73 14.74 -11.48
N GLY A 22 8.89 14.25 -10.25
CA GLY A 22 10.17 14.32 -9.53
C GLY A 22 11.29 13.56 -10.24
N PHE A 23 10.97 12.42 -10.86
CA PHE A 23 11.90 11.69 -11.72
C PHE A 23 12.10 12.41 -13.06
N LEU A 24 11.02 12.83 -13.71
CA LEU A 24 11.08 13.56 -14.98
C LEU A 24 11.94 14.83 -14.91
N LYS A 25 11.91 15.57 -13.80
CA LYS A 25 12.76 16.78 -13.57
C LYS A 25 14.27 16.48 -13.54
N LYS A 26 14.67 15.22 -13.40
CA LYS A 26 16.07 14.78 -13.37
C LYS A 26 16.53 14.10 -14.67
N THR A 27 15.63 14.00 -15.64
CA THR A 27 15.87 13.45 -16.98
C THR A 27 15.00 14.24 -17.98
N HIS A 28 14.70 13.66 -19.11
CA HIS A 28 13.68 14.17 -20.05
C HIS A 28 12.85 13.02 -20.64
N ALA A 29 11.73 13.37 -21.25
CA ALA A 29 10.86 12.39 -21.86
C ALA A 29 11.44 11.92 -23.21
N PHE A 30 11.15 10.69 -23.58
CA PHE A 30 11.37 10.21 -24.95
C PHE A 30 10.58 11.05 -25.94
N THR A 31 11.22 11.44 -27.01
CA THR A 31 10.56 12.11 -28.16
C THR A 31 10.94 11.40 -29.43
N LYS A 32 10.28 11.76 -30.54
CA LYS A 32 10.68 11.30 -31.86
C LYS A 32 12.14 11.77 -32.09
N ASP A 33 12.99 10.83 -32.44
CA ASP A 33 14.41 11.05 -32.73
C ASP A 33 15.30 11.36 -31.49
N ASP A 34 14.76 11.33 -30.26
CA ASP A 34 15.52 11.43 -29.01
C ASP A 34 15.08 10.40 -27.98
N PHE A 35 15.89 9.35 -27.79
CA PHE A 35 15.70 8.27 -26.84
C PHE A 35 16.75 8.28 -25.72
N THR A 36 17.42 9.42 -25.50
CA THR A 36 18.45 9.54 -24.47
C THR A 36 17.90 9.85 -23.09
N GLY A 37 16.60 10.20 -23.00
CA GLY A 37 15.88 10.36 -21.75
C GLY A 37 15.56 9.02 -21.07
N ALA A 38 14.87 9.11 -19.93
CA ALA A 38 14.45 7.95 -19.14
C ALA A 38 12.97 8.00 -18.73
N PHE A 39 12.17 8.84 -19.37
CA PHE A 39 10.75 8.99 -19.07
C PHE A 39 9.87 8.75 -20.29
N LEU A 40 8.88 7.86 -20.14
CA LEU A 40 7.88 7.56 -21.16
C LEU A 40 6.56 8.27 -20.83
N GLN A 41 6.20 9.26 -21.62
CA GLN A 41 4.86 9.88 -21.57
C GLN A 41 3.87 8.98 -22.33
N ALA A 42 3.16 8.13 -21.61
CA ALA A 42 2.32 7.12 -22.23
C ALA A 42 0.95 7.65 -22.71
N GLY A 43 0.59 8.87 -22.30
CA GLY A 43 -0.79 9.38 -22.48
C GLY A 43 -1.78 8.63 -21.59
N VAL A 44 -3.07 8.91 -21.73
CA VAL A 44 -4.14 8.22 -20.98
C VAL A 44 -4.37 6.83 -21.59
N SER A 45 -3.46 5.91 -21.31
CA SER A 45 -3.48 4.55 -21.87
C SER A 45 -2.77 3.55 -20.94
N GLU A 46 -3.34 3.29 -19.77
CA GLU A 46 -2.75 2.50 -18.70
C GLU A 46 -2.37 1.08 -19.15
N LEU A 47 -3.23 0.42 -19.93
CA LEU A 47 -2.93 -0.92 -20.44
C LEU A 47 -1.71 -0.90 -21.36
N THR A 48 -1.67 0.03 -22.30
CA THR A 48 -0.54 0.15 -23.24
C THR A 48 0.75 0.47 -22.48
N MET A 49 0.71 1.41 -21.57
CA MET A 49 1.83 1.76 -20.69
C MET A 49 2.37 0.53 -19.93
N ALA A 50 1.49 -0.21 -19.30
CA ALA A 50 1.86 -1.42 -18.58
C ALA A 50 2.47 -2.48 -19.53
N CYS A 51 1.88 -2.71 -20.70
CA CYS A 51 2.41 -3.64 -21.70
C CYS A 51 3.80 -3.21 -22.23
N CYS A 52 4.03 -1.91 -22.41
CA CYS A 52 5.37 -1.39 -22.75
C CYS A 52 6.38 -1.71 -21.63
N CYS A 53 6.01 -1.52 -20.37
CA CYS A 53 6.85 -1.88 -19.23
C CYS A 53 7.14 -3.39 -19.15
N LEU A 54 6.15 -4.25 -19.47
CA LEU A 54 6.38 -5.68 -19.58
C LEU A 54 7.39 -5.99 -20.68
N GLY A 55 7.23 -5.38 -21.84
CA GLY A 55 8.18 -5.54 -22.97
C GLY A 55 9.60 -5.12 -22.61
N MET A 56 9.77 -3.99 -21.94
CA MET A 56 11.06 -3.51 -21.44
C MET A 56 11.67 -4.48 -20.43
N ALA A 57 10.88 -4.94 -19.45
CA ALA A 57 11.35 -5.89 -18.45
C ALA A 57 11.72 -7.26 -19.08
N LEU A 58 10.97 -7.71 -20.08
CA LEU A 58 11.24 -8.95 -20.81
C LEU A 58 12.51 -8.85 -21.66
N HIS A 59 12.73 -7.69 -22.30
CA HIS A 59 13.96 -7.43 -23.05
C HIS A 59 15.19 -7.43 -22.14
N GLY A 60 15.02 -6.90 -20.92
CA GLY A 60 16.10 -6.78 -19.93
C GLY A 60 16.94 -5.52 -20.11
N GLY A 61 17.90 -5.33 -19.20
CA GLY A 61 18.82 -4.18 -19.19
C GLY A 61 18.27 -2.93 -18.53
N VAL A 62 16.95 -2.84 -18.33
CA VAL A 62 16.31 -1.69 -17.68
C VAL A 62 15.38 -2.11 -16.55
N ILE A 63 15.18 -1.21 -15.59
CA ILE A 63 14.19 -1.33 -14.54
C ILE A 63 12.97 -0.51 -14.97
N ALA A 64 11.90 -1.21 -15.35
CA ALA A 64 10.69 -0.58 -15.85
C ALA A 64 9.71 -0.27 -14.70
N ALA A 65 9.26 0.99 -14.62
CA ALA A 65 8.25 1.45 -13.68
C ALA A 65 7.14 2.21 -14.41
N CYS A 66 5.88 2.01 -14.00
CA CYS A 66 4.74 2.73 -14.54
C CYS A 66 3.81 3.21 -13.43
N ALA A 67 3.30 4.42 -13.58
CA ALA A 67 2.52 5.12 -12.57
C ALA A 67 1.17 5.61 -13.10
N THR A 68 0.18 5.54 -12.22
CA THR A 68 -1.15 6.13 -12.39
C THR A 68 -1.86 6.20 -11.03
N PHE A 69 -3.11 6.67 -10.97
CA PHE A 69 -3.94 6.54 -9.78
C PHE A 69 -4.37 5.10 -9.55
N PHE A 70 -4.53 4.73 -8.30
CA PHE A 70 -4.77 3.32 -7.93
C PHE A 70 -6.06 2.75 -8.51
N VAL A 71 -7.13 3.53 -8.59
CA VAL A 71 -8.38 3.10 -9.22
C VAL A 71 -8.17 2.66 -10.67
N PHE A 72 -7.23 3.28 -11.41
CA PHE A 72 -6.93 2.93 -12.79
C PHE A 72 -6.05 1.69 -12.96
N SER A 73 -5.65 1.05 -11.85
CA SER A 73 -5.11 -0.31 -11.90
C SER A 73 -6.09 -1.29 -12.56
N ASP A 74 -7.39 -0.98 -12.56
CA ASP A 74 -8.42 -1.75 -13.25
C ASP A 74 -8.15 -1.90 -14.76
N TYR A 75 -7.67 -0.84 -15.39
CA TYR A 75 -7.30 -0.87 -16.81
C TYR A 75 -6.00 -1.64 -17.08
N MET A 76 -5.17 -1.85 -16.05
CA MET A 76 -3.88 -2.52 -16.15
C MET A 76 -3.94 -4.03 -15.81
N LYS A 77 -5.05 -4.54 -15.29
CA LYS A 77 -5.16 -5.91 -14.76
C LYS A 77 -4.68 -7.02 -15.69
N PRO A 78 -5.00 -7.04 -16.99
CA PRO A 78 -4.45 -8.04 -17.89
C PRO A 78 -2.91 -8.02 -17.94
N ALA A 79 -2.30 -6.83 -17.97
CA ALA A 79 -0.85 -6.68 -17.96
C ALA A 79 -0.24 -7.07 -16.61
N ILE A 80 -0.85 -6.68 -15.48
CA ILE A 80 -0.42 -7.08 -14.13
C ILE A 80 -0.38 -8.60 -14.02
N ARG A 81 -1.45 -9.27 -14.46
CA ARG A 81 -1.53 -10.72 -14.47
C ARG A 81 -0.44 -11.36 -15.34
N MET A 82 -0.18 -10.80 -16.52
CA MET A 82 0.88 -11.28 -17.39
C MET A 82 2.28 -11.05 -16.80
N ALA A 83 2.53 -9.90 -16.17
CA ALA A 83 3.77 -9.65 -15.46
C ALA A 83 4.04 -10.70 -14.37
N ALA A 84 3.00 -11.03 -13.59
CA ALA A 84 3.08 -12.04 -12.54
C ALA A 84 3.31 -13.45 -13.11
N LEU A 85 2.59 -13.84 -14.16
CA LEU A 85 2.72 -15.13 -14.85
C LEU A 85 4.11 -15.32 -15.46
N MET A 86 4.65 -14.27 -16.07
CA MET A 86 5.96 -14.25 -16.74
C MET A 86 7.11 -13.95 -15.76
N GLU A 87 6.81 -13.73 -14.48
CA GLU A 87 7.81 -13.41 -13.44
C GLU A 87 8.66 -12.16 -13.77
N LEU A 88 8.02 -11.12 -14.34
CA LEU A 88 8.69 -9.89 -14.75
C LEU A 88 8.74 -8.86 -13.62
N PRO A 89 9.90 -8.26 -13.30
CA PRO A 89 10.08 -7.36 -12.16
C PRO A 89 9.62 -5.92 -12.44
N VAL A 90 8.48 -5.73 -13.07
CA VAL A 90 7.89 -4.40 -13.30
C VAL A 90 7.49 -3.76 -11.99
N LYS A 91 7.73 -2.45 -11.84
CA LYS A 91 7.32 -1.65 -10.69
C LYS A 91 6.04 -0.88 -11.04
N PHE A 92 4.92 -1.32 -10.51
CA PHE A 92 3.65 -0.62 -10.59
C PHE A 92 3.56 0.37 -9.44
N ILE A 93 3.45 1.66 -9.75
CA ILE A 93 3.37 2.75 -8.78
C ILE A 93 1.96 3.30 -8.86
N TRP A 94 1.21 3.16 -7.78
CA TRP A 94 -0.16 3.64 -7.69
C TRP A 94 -0.31 4.63 -6.54
N THR A 95 -0.71 5.85 -6.89
CA THR A 95 -1.04 6.88 -5.91
C THR A 95 -2.55 7.02 -5.77
N HIS A 96 -3.03 7.88 -4.85
CA HIS A 96 -4.46 8.06 -4.64
C HIS A 96 -5.13 6.76 -4.18
N ASP A 97 -4.61 6.20 -3.09
CA ASP A 97 -4.83 4.82 -2.63
C ASP A 97 -6.23 4.52 -2.09
N ALA A 98 -7.05 5.56 -1.77
CA ALA A 98 -8.35 5.38 -1.12
C ALA A 98 -9.25 6.62 -1.28
N PHE A 99 -10.39 6.65 -0.57
CA PHE A 99 -11.39 7.72 -0.63
C PHE A 99 -10.85 9.14 -0.33
N ARG A 100 -9.66 9.26 0.29
CA ARG A 100 -8.98 10.55 0.53
C ARG A 100 -8.46 11.22 -0.76
N VAL A 101 -8.78 10.65 -1.92
CA VAL A 101 -8.73 11.34 -3.22
C VAL A 101 -9.54 12.63 -3.14
N GLY A 102 -10.69 12.59 -2.51
CA GLY A 102 -11.42 13.78 -2.12
C GLY A 102 -12.43 14.25 -3.17
N GLU A 103 -12.26 15.47 -3.67
CA GLU A 103 -13.26 16.13 -4.53
C GLU A 103 -13.46 15.45 -5.89
N ASP A 104 -12.47 14.71 -6.39
CA ASP A 104 -12.59 13.93 -7.63
C ASP A 104 -13.68 12.83 -7.52
N GLY A 105 -13.96 12.38 -6.29
CA GLY A 105 -15.10 11.55 -5.95
C GLY A 105 -15.00 10.08 -6.39
N PRO A 106 -16.14 9.36 -6.39
CA PRO A 106 -16.18 7.90 -6.51
C PRO A 106 -15.50 7.32 -7.74
N THR A 107 -15.44 8.07 -8.85
CA THR A 107 -14.78 7.62 -10.08
C THR A 107 -13.27 7.51 -9.96
N HIS A 108 -12.68 8.13 -8.91
CA HIS A 108 -11.25 8.18 -8.67
C HIS A 108 -10.85 7.55 -7.31
N GLU A 109 -11.83 7.16 -6.52
CA GLU A 109 -11.65 6.59 -5.18
C GLU A 109 -11.65 5.06 -5.23
N PRO A 110 -10.48 4.39 -5.08
CA PRO A 110 -10.43 2.94 -5.00
C PRO A 110 -11.07 2.43 -3.70
N VAL A 111 -11.81 1.35 -3.80
CA VAL A 111 -12.44 0.64 -2.67
C VAL A 111 -12.07 -0.84 -2.70
N GLU A 112 -12.36 -1.51 -3.84
CA GLU A 112 -12.10 -2.93 -4.05
C GLU A 112 -10.72 -3.22 -4.66
N GLN A 113 -10.02 -2.21 -5.20
CA GLN A 113 -8.76 -2.39 -5.90
C GLN A 113 -7.68 -2.99 -5.02
N GLU A 114 -7.59 -2.57 -3.74
CA GLU A 114 -6.60 -3.14 -2.82
C GLU A 114 -6.84 -4.63 -2.61
N ALA A 115 -8.10 -5.07 -2.38
CA ALA A 115 -8.45 -6.47 -2.26
C ALA A 115 -8.03 -7.28 -3.49
N GLN A 116 -8.32 -6.74 -4.68
CA GLN A 116 -7.98 -7.39 -5.95
C GLN A 116 -6.47 -7.54 -6.16
N ILE A 117 -5.68 -6.53 -5.80
CA ILE A 117 -4.22 -6.58 -5.91
C ILE A 117 -3.61 -7.50 -4.84
N ARG A 118 -4.14 -7.48 -3.61
CA ARG A 118 -3.68 -8.39 -2.55
C ARG A 118 -3.98 -9.87 -2.83
N LEU A 119 -4.93 -10.20 -3.70
CA LEU A 119 -5.09 -11.59 -4.18
C LEU A 119 -3.84 -12.07 -4.93
N MET A 120 -3.10 -11.18 -5.59
CA MET A 120 -1.86 -11.54 -6.27
C MET A 120 -0.73 -11.91 -5.31
N GLU A 121 -0.75 -11.42 -4.07
CA GLU A 121 0.18 -11.88 -3.02
C GLU A 121 -0.11 -13.32 -2.56
N LYS A 122 -1.37 -13.76 -2.67
CA LYS A 122 -1.82 -15.09 -2.24
C LYS A 122 -1.66 -16.14 -3.34
N LEU A 123 -1.65 -15.70 -4.60
CA LEU A 123 -1.40 -16.56 -5.75
C LEU A 123 0.10 -16.91 -5.83
N LYS A 124 0.41 -18.18 -6.04
CA LYS A 124 1.78 -18.63 -6.25
C LYS A 124 2.13 -18.67 -7.73
N ASN A 125 3.34 -18.22 -8.07
CA ASN A 125 3.92 -18.43 -9.39
C ASN A 125 4.43 -19.88 -9.56
N HIS A 126 4.94 -20.23 -10.74
CA HIS A 126 5.42 -21.57 -11.03
C HIS A 126 6.63 -22.01 -10.18
N LYS A 127 7.36 -21.05 -9.60
CA LYS A 127 8.47 -21.32 -8.67
C LYS A 127 8.02 -21.42 -7.20
N GLY A 128 6.72 -21.30 -6.92
CA GLY A 128 6.18 -21.40 -5.57
C GLY A 128 6.28 -20.12 -4.73
N HIS A 129 6.75 -19.02 -5.32
CA HIS A 129 6.78 -17.70 -4.65
C HIS A 129 5.44 -16.98 -4.79
N ASN A 130 5.19 -15.96 -3.97
CA ASN A 130 4.08 -15.05 -4.18
C ASN A 130 4.20 -14.42 -5.56
N SER A 131 3.11 -14.37 -6.31
CA SER A 131 3.15 -13.91 -7.70
C SER A 131 3.35 -12.40 -7.84
N MET A 132 3.22 -11.65 -6.75
CA MET A 132 3.44 -10.20 -6.69
C MET A 132 3.89 -9.79 -5.29
N LEU A 133 4.77 -8.80 -5.21
CA LEU A 133 5.09 -8.09 -3.98
C LEU A 133 4.18 -6.86 -3.89
N VAL A 134 3.34 -6.78 -2.85
CA VAL A 134 2.43 -5.63 -2.64
C VAL A 134 2.83 -4.88 -1.39
N LEU A 135 3.02 -3.56 -1.52
CA LEU A 135 3.52 -2.68 -0.46
C LEU A 135 2.65 -1.43 -0.36
N ARG A 136 2.06 -1.19 0.82
CA ARG A 136 1.29 0.01 1.13
C ARG A 136 1.84 0.64 2.42
N PRO A 137 2.91 1.47 2.29
CA PRO A 137 3.62 2.03 3.43
C PRO A 137 2.81 3.11 4.15
N ALA A 138 3.02 3.23 5.47
CA ALA A 138 2.30 4.14 6.35
C ALA A 138 2.90 5.55 6.43
N ASP A 139 4.18 5.70 6.10
CA ASP A 139 4.88 6.99 6.15
C ASP A 139 6.10 7.05 5.23
N ALA A 140 6.92 8.11 5.35
CA ALA A 140 8.11 8.30 4.53
C ALA A 140 9.20 7.25 4.80
N GLU A 141 9.36 6.83 6.05
CA GLU A 141 10.36 5.85 6.44
C GLU A 141 9.99 4.45 5.93
N GLU A 142 8.74 4.03 6.11
CA GLU A 142 8.24 2.79 5.49
C GLU A 142 8.31 2.86 3.95
N THR A 143 8.09 4.03 3.35
CA THR A 143 8.23 4.24 1.91
C THR A 143 9.66 3.97 1.45
N THR A 144 10.66 4.38 2.23
CA THR A 144 12.07 4.10 1.93
C THR A 144 12.35 2.60 1.95
N VAL A 145 11.82 1.87 2.95
CA VAL A 145 11.93 0.41 3.00
C VAL A 145 11.20 -0.25 1.82
N ALA A 146 9.99 0.23 1.50
CA ALA A 146 9.21 -0.28 0.37
C ALA A 146 9.94 -0.12 -0.96
N TRP A 147 10.57 1.02 -1.21
CA TRP A 147 11.39 1.23 -2.40
C TRP A 147 12.61 0.32 -2.44
N LYS A 148 13.31 0.14 -1.30
CA LYS A 148 14.41 -0.81 -1.21
C LYS A 148 13.95 -2.22 -1.62
N LEU A 149 12.88 -2.72 -1.03
CA LEU A 149 12.30 -4.03 -1.36
C LEU A 149 11.88 -4.12 -2.83
N ALA A 150 11.28 -3.06 -3.37
CA ALA A 150 10.89 -2.98 -4.77
C ALA A 150 12.09 -3.11 -5.71
N MET A 151 13.19 -2.44 -5.40
CA MET A 151 14.42 -2.49 -6.22
C MET A 151 15.13 -3.83 -6.11
N GLU A 152 15.13 -4.45 -4.94
CA GLU A 152 15.70 -5.79 -4.70
C GLU A 152 14.87 -6.93 -5.30
N ASN A 153 13.55 -6.70 -5.52
CA ASN A 153 12.68 -7.70 -6.14
C ASN A 153 12.89 -7.77 -7.66
N THR A 154 13.65 -8.75 -8.09
CA THR A 154 14.00 -8.99 -9.50
C THR A 154 13.27 -10.17 -10.14
N SER A 155 12.34 -10.81 -9.43
CA SER A 155 11.71 -12.06 -9.85
C SER A 155 10.19 -12.03 -9.97
N THR A 156 9.55 -10.95 -9.51
CA THR A 156 8.09 -10.77 -9.60
C THR A 156 7.74 -9.29 -9.73
N PRO A 157 6.55 -8.93 -10.23
CA PRO A 157 6.13 -7.55 -10.22
C PRO A 157 5.97 -7.02 -8.79
N THR A 158 6.16 -5.73 -8.62
CA THR A 158 5.95 -5.04 -7.34
C THR A 158 4.86 -4.00 -7.49
N ALA A 159 3.91 -3.97 -6.57
CA ALA A 159 2.94 -2.90 -6.37
C ALA A 159 3.40 -1.97 -5.23
N LEU A 160 3.56 -0.70 -5.53
CA LEU A 160 3.80 0.37 -4.57
C LEU A 160 2.54 1.23 -4.52
N ILE A 161 1.83 1.21 -3.39
CA ILE A 161 0.53 1.88 -3.22
C ILE A 161 0.71 3.05 -2.24
N PHE A 162 0.50 4.27 -2.73
CA PHE A 162 0.75 5.50 -1.99
C PHE A 162 -0.50 6.37 -1.87
N SER A 163 -0.58 7.10 -0.77
CA SER A 163 -1.66 8.05 -0.52
C SER A 163 -1.61 9.28 -1.44
N ARG A 164 -2.75 9.94 -1.59
CA ARG A 164 -2.83 11.28 -2.23
C ARG A 164 -2.45 12.38 -1.24
N GLN A 165 -2.98 12.30 -0.04
CA GLN A 165 -2.78 13.29 1.03
C GLN A 165 -1.41 13.13 1.69
N ASN A 166 -0.93 14.18 2.31
CA ASN A 166 0.25 14.12 3.16
C ASN A 166 -0.04 13.27 4.40
N ILE A 167 0.88 12.39 4.75
CA ILE A 167 0.83 11.54 5.94
C ILE A 167 1.90 12.03 6.92
N ALA A 168 1.53 12.13 8.19
CA ALA A 168 2.52 12.37 9.25
C ALA A 168 3.38 11.12 9.45
N ASN A 169 4.65 11.31 9.77
CA ASN A 169 5.50 10.18 10.17
C ASN A 169 4.95 9.56 11.46
N LEU A 170 5.11 8.25 11.59
CA LEU A 170 4.83 7.51 12.80
C LEU A 170 5.75 8.02 13.94
N PRO A 171 5.39 7.75 15.21
CA PRO A 171 6.19 8.19 16.35
C PRO A 171 7.66 7.79 16.24
N ALA A 172 8.55 8.64 16.72
CA ALA A 172 9.99 8.35 16.72
C ALA A 172 10.32 7.11 17.55
N GLY A 173 11.37 6.39 17.17
CA GLY A 173 11.85 5.19 17.88
C GLY A 173 11.42 3.86 17.27
N ASN A 174 10.66 3.88 16.15
CA ASN A 174 10.37 2.67 15.37
C ASN A 174 11.64 2.12 14.73
N ASP A 175 11.77 0.79 14.71
CA ASP A 175 12.71 0.11 13.85
C ASP A 175 12.05 -0.18 12.49
N TYR A 176 12.11 0.80 11.60
CA TYR A 176 11.51 0.70 10.27
C TYR A 176 12.08 -0.44 9.41
N SER A 177 13.26 -0.98 9.75
CA SER A 177 13.79 -2.15 9.05
C SER A 177 12.86 -3.36 9.16
N GLN A 178 12.05 -3.43 10.22
CA GLN A 178 11.06 -4.49 10.44
C GLN A 178 9.90 -4.44 9.43
N ALA A 179 9.64 -3.30 8.79
CA ALA A 179 8.64 -3.20 7.72
C ALA A 179 8.95 -4.17 6.56
N ALA A 180 10.23 -4.51 6.36
CA ALA A 180 10.66 -5.53 5.39
C ALA A 180 10.12 -6.94 5.69
N LYS A 181 9.63 -7.20 6.90
CA LYS A 181 8.96 -8.45 7.27
C LYS A 181 7.46 -8.46 6.97
N GLY A 182 6.92 -7.34 6.47
CA GLY A 182 5.55 -7.20 6.00
C GLY A 182 4.52 -6.77 7.05
N ALA A 183 4.77 -7.03 8.34
CA ALA A 183 4.07 -6.43 9.46
C ALA A 183 4.99 -6.39 10.69
N TYR A 184 4.87 -5.34 11.49
CA TYR A 184 5.70 -5.13 12.69
C TYR A 184 5.00 -4.24 13.71
N ILE A 185 5.48 -4.26 14.95
CA ILE A 185 4.94 -3.46 16.05
C ILE A 185 5.49 -2.04 15.95
N VAL A 186 4.60 -1.04 15.94
CA VAL A 186 4.94 0.38 15.96
C VAL A 186 5.38 0.79 17.37
N ALA A 187 6.34 1.72 17.48
CA ALA A 187 6.80 2.23 18.76
C ALA A 187 5.64 2.80 19.61
N GLY A 188 5.78 2.66 20.94
CA GLY A 188 4.73 3.06 21.88
C GLY A 188 3.63 2.02 22.07
N SER A 189 3.77 0.82 21.50
CA SER A 189 2.87 -0.31 21.75
C SER A 189 3.15 -0.98 23.10
N ASP A 190 2.09 -1.48 23.76
CA ASP A 190 2.18 -2.11 25.05
C ASP A 190 2.55 -3.59 24.94
N GLU A 191 3.28 -4.11 25.95
CA GLU A 191 3.44 -5.54 26.17
C GLU A 191 2.13 -6.14 26.70
N ASN A 192 1.78 -7.36 26.28
CA ASN A 192 0.55 -8.05 26.66
C ASN A 192 -0.70 -7.17 26.50
N PRO A 193 -1.01 -6.75 25.26
CA PRO A 193 -2.10 -5.83 25.01
C PRO A 193 -3.47 -6.48 25.25
N ASP A 194 -4.45 -5.67 25.68
CA ASP A 194 -5.85 -6.06 25.76
C ASP A 194 -6.44 -6.15 24.34
N VAL A 195 -5.90 -5.35 23.39
CA VAL A 195 -6.27 -5.36 21.99
C VAL A 195 -5.08 -4.98 21.09
N ILE A 196 -5.03 -5.59 19.91
CA ILE A 196 -4.10 -5.24 18.84
C ILE A 196 -4.85 -4.44 17.79
N LEU A 197 -4.29 -3.30 17.38
CA LEU A 197 -4.80 -2.48 16.28
C LEU A 197 -3.91 -2.72 15.05
N VAL A 198 -4.50 -3.06 13.90
CA VAL A 198 -3.75 -3.34 12.68
C VAL A 198 -4.26 -2.53 11.49
N ALA A 199 -3.35 -1.93 10.75
CA ALA A 199 -3.63 -1.23 9.49
C ALA A 199 -2.42 -1.24 8.56
N SER A 200 -2.61 -0.78 7.33
CA SER A 200 -1.55 -0.40 6.39
C SER A 200 -1.79 1.02 5.88
N GLY A 201 -0.77 1.65 5.30
CA GLY A 201 -0.93 3.00 4.73
C GLY A 201 -1.33 4.05 5.77
N SER A 202 -2.07 5.04 5.32
CA SER A 202 -2.44 6.20 6.15
C SER A 202 -3.33 5.87 7.36
N GLU A 203 -3.97 4.72 7.38
CA GLU A 203 -4.83 4.30 8.49
C GLU A 203 -4.04 3.99 9.77
N VAL A 204 -2.73 3.70 9.67
CA VAL A 204 -1.88 3.49 10.85
C VAL A 204 -1.85 4.73 11.74
N SER A 205 -1.76 5.93 11.15
CA SER A 205 -1.80 7.18 11.92
C SER A 205 -3.17 7.43 12.56
N THR A 206 -4.26 7.00 11.92
CA THR A 206 -5.61 7.06 12.50
C THR A 206 -5.74 6.12 13.70
N LEU A 207 -5.16 4.92 13.61
CA LEU A 207 -5.12 3.98 14.74
C LEU A 207 -4.30 4.53 15.91
N GLU A 208 -3.15 5.18 15.64
CA GLU A 208 -2.33 5.80 16.70
C GLU A 208 -3.13 6.86 17.46
N ALA A 209 -3.81 7.75 16.75
CA ALA A 209 -4.67 8.76 17.35
C ALA A 209 -5.84 8.14 18.17
N GLY A 210 -6.42 7.03 17.70
CA GLY A 210 -7.43 6.28 18.45
C GLY A 210 -6.87 5.58 19.69
N ALA A 211 -5.65 5.03 19.57
CA ALA A 211 -4.96 4.38 20.68
C ALA A 211 -4.65 5.33 21.83
N GLU A 212 -4.34 6.61 21.54
CA GLU A 212 -4.16 7.63 22.58
C GLU A 212 -5.41 7.81 23.43
N LEU A 213 -6.61 7.75 22.82
CA LEU A 213 -7.87 7.84 23.55
C LEU A 213 -8.11 6.59 24.41
N LEU A 214 -7.86 5.40 23.85
CA LEU A 214 -8.04 4.14 24.56
C LEU A 214 -7.09 4.00 25.76
N ARG A 215 -5.83 4.45 25.61
CA ARG A 215 -4.83 4.44 26.70
C ARG A 215 -5.26 5.33 27.87
N LYS A 216 -5.97 6.44 27.64
CA LYS A 216 -6.53 7.28 28.72
C LYS A 216 -7.55 6.52 29.57
N ASP A 217 -8.21 5.53 29.01
CA ASP A 217 -9.11 4.61 29.73
C ASP A 217 -8.38 3.40 30.35
N GLY A 218 -7.06 3.37 30.31
CA GLY A 218 -6.24 2.29 30.88
C GLY A 218 -6.19 1.03 30.02
N ILE A 219 -6.64 1.05 28.77
CA ILE A 219 -6.62 -0.10 27.85
C ILE A 219 -5.19 -0.21 27.28
N LYS A 220 -4.61 -1.40 27.38
CA LYS A 220 -3.29 -1.71 26.82
C LYS A 220 -3.39 -2.01 25.34
N ILE A 221 -2.67 -1.26 24.52
CA ILE A 221 -2.76 -1.28 23.07
C ILE A 221 -1.42 -1.69 22.44
N ARG A 222 -1.47 -2.61 21.48
CA ARG A 222 -0.41 -2.83 20.52
C ARG A 222 -0.86 -2.34 19.16
N ILE A 223 -0.01 -1.55 18.49
CA ILE A 223 -0.26 -1.10 17.11
C ILE A 223 0.67 -1.85 16.18
N VAL A 224 0.10 -2.38 15.12
CA VAL A 224 0.81 -3.12 14.07
C VAL A 224 0.62 -2.39 12.76
N SER A 225 1.71 -1.94 12.14
CA SER A 225 1.72 -1.57 10.74
C SER A 225 1.95 -2.82 9.89
N ALA A 226 1.10 -3.03 8.89
CA ALA A 226 1.13 -4.19 8.01
C ALA A 226 1.24 -3.78 6.53
N PRO A 227 2.37 -3.19 6.09
CA PRO A 227 2.53 -2.73 4.72
C PRO A 227 2.41 -3.84 3.67
N SER A 228 2.66 -5.11 4.03
CA SER A 228 2.56 -6.26 3.11
C SER A 228 2.11 -7.53 3.82
N GLU A 229 0.86 -7.94 3.62
CA GLU A 229 0.36 -9.21 4.15
C GLU A 229 1.16 -10.40 3.57
N GLY A 230 1.50 -10.36 2.29
CA GLY A 230 2.23 -11.45 1.63
C GLY A 230 3.60 -11.70 2.23
N LEU A 231 4.37 -10.65 2.53
CA LEU A 231 5.65 -10.77 3.23
C LEU A 231 5.47 -11.26 4.67
N PHE A 232 4.50 -10.75 5.39
CA PHE A 232 4.22 -11.19 6.76
C PHE A 232 3.87 -12.67 6.82
N ARG A 233 3.03 -13.15 5.90
CA ARG A 233 2.64 -14.56 5.81
C ARG A 233 3.80 -15.50 5.44
N SER A 234 4.84 -14.97 4.81
CA SER A 234 6.05 -15.73 4.47
C SER A 234 7.04 -15.84 5.64
N GLN A 235 6.85 -15.08 6.72
CA GLN A 235 7.67 -15.18 7.93
C GLN A 235 7.39 -16.47 8.70
N SER A 236 8.31 -16.83 9.61
CA SER A 236 8.11 -17.98 10.50
C SER A 236 6.85 -17.82 11.38
N LYS A 237 6.26 -18.92 11.80
CA LYS A 237 5.09 -18.88 12.69
C LYS A 237 5.40 -18.22 14.02
N GLU A 238 6.62 -18.36 14.52
CA GLU A 238 7.11 -17.70 15.74
C GLU A 238 7.07 -16.18 15.56
N TYR A 239 7.57 -15.67 14.42
CA TYR A 239 7.51 -14.24 14.14
C TYR A 239 6.06 -13.76 13.98
N GLN A 240 5.25 -14.45 13.21
CA GLN A 240 3.83 -14.07 13.05
C GLN A 240 3.13 -14.00 14.42
N ASN A 241 3.33 -15.01 15.30
CA ASN A 241 2.74 -15.02 16.63
C ASN A 241 3.35 -13.97 17.58
N SER A 242 4.58 -13.55 17.40
CA SER A 242 5.16 -12.44 18.20
C SER A 242 4.52 -11.09 17.88
N ILE A 243 4.04 -10.91 16.65
CA ILE A 243 3.37 -9.67 16.19
C ILE A 243 1.87 -9.73 16.49
N ILE A 244 1.18 -10.77 16.01
CA ILE A 244 -0.26 -11.00 16.19
C ILE A 244 -0.43 -12.42 16.76
N PRO A 245 -0.47 -12.58 18.09
CA PRO A 245 -0.64 -13.88 18.72
C PRO A 245 -1.97 -14.55 18.33
N THR A 246 -1.93 -15.86 18.16
CA THR A 246 -3.15 -16.63 17.88
C THR A 246 -4.17 -16.43 19.01
N GLY A 247 -5.40 -16.09 18.65
CA GLY A 247 -6.50 -15.86 19.61
C GLY A 247 -6.54 -14.46 20.23
N ALA A 248 -5.60 -13.58 19.89
CA ALA A 248 -5.66 -12.19 20.34
C ALA A 248 -6.93 -11.49 19.83
N LYS A 249 -7.42 -10.50 20.60
CA LYS A 249 -8.45 -9.58 20.13
C LYS A 249 -7.77 -8.57 19.20
N VAL A 250 -8.19 -8.49 17.94
CA VAL A 250 -7.59 -7.65 16.91
C VAL A 250 -8.64 -6.74 16.29
N PHE A 251 -8.37 -5.44 16.24
CA PHE A 251 -9.16 -4.47 15.49
C PHE A 251 -8.39 -4.03 14.24
N GLY A 252 -8.97 -4.19 13.07
CA GLY A 252 -8.43 -3.76 11.78
C GLY A 252 -9.08 -2.48 11.29
N LEU A 253 -8.29 -1.57 10.68
CA LEU A 253 -8.78 -0.38 10.01
C LEU A 253 -8.23 -0.34 8.58
N THR A 254 -9.10 -0.27 7.58
CA THR A 254 -8.75 -0.16 6.17
C THR A 254 -9.65 0.80 5.44
N ALA A 255 -9.10 1.67 4.60
CA ALA A 255 -9.87 2.59 3.77
C ALA A 255 -10.46 1.93 2.50
N GLY A 256 -10.30 0.64 2.34
CA GLY A 256 -10.97 -0.21 1.37
C GLY A 256 -11.90 -1.22 2.02
N LEU A 257 -12.21 -2.31 1.32
CA LEU A 257 -13.08 -3.37 1.83
C LEU A 257 -12.48 -4.07 3.07
N PRO A 258 -13.31 -4.47 4.07
CA PRO A 258 -12.85 -5.19 5.27
C PRO A 258 -12.01 -6.43 4.97
N VAL A 259 -12.26 -7.12 3.86
CA VAL A 259 -11.53 -8.32 3.42
C VAL A 259 -10.01 -8.08 3.29
N ASN A 260 -9.57 -6.83 3.15
CA ASN A 260 -8.14 -6.49 3.09
C ASN A 260 -7.38 -6.92 4.36
N LEU A 261 -8.05 -6.93 5.52
CA LEU A 261 -7.45 -7.23 6.82
C LEU A 261 -8.05 -8.44 7.53
N GLU A 262 -9.16 -9.02 7.07
CA GLU A 262 -9.80 -10.18 7.70
C GLU A 262 -8.82 -11.33 7.94
N GLY A 263 -7.90 -11.54 7.01
CA GLY A 263 -6.87 -12.57 7.14
C GLY A 263 -5.89 -12.33 8.29
N LEU A 264 -5.63 -11.09 8.68
CA LEU A 264 -4.76 -10.71 9.81
C LEU A 264 -5.53 -10.64 11.12
N VAL A 265 -6.77 -10.19 11.07
CA VAL A 265 -7.63 -9.96 12.23
C VAL A 265 -8.17 -11.28 12.82
N GLY A 266 -8.55 -12.21 11.95
CA GLY A 266 -9.07 -13.53 12.39
C GLY A 266 -10.48 -13.45 13.01
N ALA A 267 -10.95 -14.60 13.51
CA ALA A 267 -12.34 -14.78 13.94
C ALA A 267 -12.72 -14.05 15.25
N ASN A 268 -11.73 -13.68 16.08
CA ASN A 268 -11.97 -13.02 17.37
C ASN A 268 -11.81 -11.50 17.29
N GLY A 269 -11.75 -10.93 16.08
CA GLY A 269 -11.56 -9.52 15.88
C GLY A 269 -12.66 -8.87 15.03
N LYS A 270 -12.48 -7.60 14.76
CA LYS A 270 -13.38 -6.76 13.97
C LYS A 270 -12.57 -5.93 12.98
N VAL A 271 -13.03 -5.82 11.76
CA VAL A 271 -12.47 -4.89 10.77
C VAL A 271 -13.47 -3.77 10.51
N PHE A 272 -13.02 -2.53 10.61
CA PHE A 272 -13.74 -1.38 10.11
C PHE A 272 -13.13 -0.98 8.75
N GLY A 273 -13.97 -0.95 7.73
CA GLY A 273 -13.59 -0.65 6.35
C GLY A 273 -14.67 0.13 5.62
N LEU A 274 -14.40 0.48 4.38
CA LEU A 274 -15.35 1.13 3.48
C LEU A 274 -16.08 0.06 2.66
N GLU A 275 -17.39 -0.10 2.89
CA GLU A 275 -18.23 -1.12 2.24
C GLU A 275 -19.14 -0.54 1.15
N SER A 276 -18.92 0.71 0.76
CA SER A 276 -19.64 1.39 -0.32
C SER A 276 -18.68 2.21 -1.16
N PHE A 277 -19.10 2.62 -2.35
CA PHE A 277 -18.39 3.65 -3.07
C PHE A 277 -18.31 4.94 -2.25
N GLY A 278 -17.25 5.73 -2.46
CA GLY A 278 -17.02 6.97 -1.73
C GLY A 278 -17.88 8.12 -2.21
N PHE A 279 -17.49 9.33 -1.85
CA PHE A 279 -18.25 10.57 -2.11
C PHE A 279 -17.30 11.70 -2.48
N SER A 280 -17.79 12.67 -3.27
CA SER A 280 -17.04 13.88 -3.61
C SER A 280 -17.13 14.91 -2.48
N ALA A 281 -16.06 15.13 -1.77
CA ALA A 281 -15.91 16.18 -0.76
C ALA A 281 -14.42 16.35 -0.38
N PRO A 282 -14.03 17.44 0.29
CA PRO A 282 -12.70 17.54 0.90
C PRO A 282 -12.41 16.33 1.81
N TYR A 283 -11.21 15.74 1.69
CA TYR A 283 -10.92 14.45 2.34
C TYR A 283 -11.13 14.46 3.86
N LYS A 284 -10.92 15.59 4.55
CA LYS A 284 -11.20 15.71 5.99
C LYS A 284 -12.68 15.58 6.33
N VAL A 285 -13.56 16.07 5.44
CA VAL A 285 -15.00 15.89 5.58
C VAL A 285 -15.37 14.42 5.36
N LEU A 286 -14.70 13.76 4.41
CA LEU A 286 -14.90 12.33 4.18
C LEU A 286 -14.41 11.50 5.37
N ASP A 287 -13.25 11.82 5.97
CA ASP A 287 -12.77 11.16 7.19
C ASP A 287 -13.86 11.18 8.29
N GLU A 288 -14.48 12.35 8.53
CA GLU A 288 -15.53 12.49 9.54
C GLU A 288 -16.79 11.72 9.15
N LYS A 289 -17.26 11.87 7.92
CA LYS A 289 -18.54 11.29 7.47
C LYS A 289 -18.49 9.78 7.31
N LEU A 290 -17.36 9.26 6.89
CA LEU A 290 -17.11 7.82 6.72
C LEU A 290 -16.59 7.16 7.99
N GLY A 291 -16.30 7.93 9.04
CA GLY A 291 -15.89 7.39 10.33
C GLY A 291 -14.42 7.03 10.47
N PHE A 292 -13.54 7.53 9.60
CA PHE A 292 -12.09 7.29 9.69
C PHE A 292 -11.43 8.29 10.66
N THR A 293 -11.90 8.28 11.90
CA THR A 293 -11.50 9.21 12.96
C THR A 293 -11.01 8.48 14.20
N ALA A 294 -10.15 9.13 14.98
CA ALA A 294 -9.70 8.62 16.28
C ALA A 294 -10.86 8.26 17.21
N GLN A 295 -11.92 9.09 17.22
CA GLN A 295 -13.09 8.86 18.07
C GLN A 295 -13.87 7.61 17.65
N ASN A 296 -14.02 7.36 16.34
CA ASN A 296 -14.68 6.15 15.89
C ASN A 296 -13.85 4.89 16.18
N VAL A 297 -12.53 4.94 15.99
CA VAL A 297 -11.63 3.84 16.41
C VAL A 297 -11.83 3.52 17.89
N TYR A 298 -11.82 4.54 18.75
CA TYR A 298 -12.10 4.38 20.17
C TYR A 298 -13.43 3.68 20.41
N ASN A 299 -14.52 4.16 19.80
CA ASN A 299 -15.87 3.63 20.00
C ASN A 299 -15.97 2.17 19.56
N GLN A 300 -15.45 1.84 18.36
CA GLN A 300 -15.46 0.49 17.78
C GLN A 300 -14.68 -0.51 18.64
N VAL A 301 -13.52 -0.08 19.16
CA VAL A 301 -12.70 -0.95 20.03
C VAL A 301 -13.37 -1.13 21.39
N LYS A 302 -13.96 -0.10 21.98
CA LYS A 302 -14.72 -0.21 23.25
C LYS A 302 -15.89 -1.18 23.11
N GLU A 303 -16.64 -1.10 22.01
CA GLU A 303 -17.72 -2.03 21.71
C GLU A 303 -17.23 -3.47 21.58
N MET A 304 -16.08 -3.70 20.90
CA MET A 304 -15.50 -5.03 20.72
C MET A 304 -14.97 -5.62 22.04
N LEU A 305 -14.58 -4.79 23.00
CA LEU A 305 -14.01 -5.23 24.28
C LEU A 305 -15.10 -5.49 25.35
N ALA A 306 -16.30 -4.89 25.20
CA ALA A 306 -17.43 -5.03 26.10
C ALA A 306 -18.03 -6.45 26.04
#